data_db314e03122aa47d19db62a5c0107d6e
#
_entry.id   db314e03122aa47d19db62a5c0107d6e
#
_cell.length_a   1.000
_cell.length_b   1.000
_cell.length_c   1.000
_cell.angle_alpha   90.00
_cell.angle_beta   90.00
_cell.angle_gamma   90.00
#
_symmetry.space_group_name_H-M   'P 1'
#
loop_
_entity.id
_entity.type
_entity.pdbx_description
1 polymer ?
#
loop_
_entity_poly.entity_id
_entity_poly.type
_entity_poly.pdbx_seq_one_letter_code
_entity_poly.pdbx_strand_id
1 'polypeptide(L)'
;MGKVRIGFTFMLAFSLAATAMAADDLEKLRDRQDRAALESHATALHGAAEKTPNDANGWYRAAVAYSYAAEVAMEVKDKNGAQKNAEAGAADAEKAIALNSKAADYYRVLGTLCGEVIPANPIAGILSYGKRAKEALDKAIEMDPKSAKAFLAHGVGYYYLPTNFGGGPDNAIKDFRRAIALEPRSADAWLWLGIALKKQHQNAQARAALAKSLQFDPERLWTRDQLDKTPPQ
;
A
#
# COMPACT_ATOMS: atom_id res chain seq x y z
N MET A 1 32.01 -22.46 -61.21
CA MET A 1 31.44 -23.15 -60.03
C MET A 1 31.72 -22.28 -58.78
N GLY A 2 30.82 -21.38 -58.46
CA GLY A 2 30.94 -20.47 -57.31
C GLY A 2 29.94 -20.87 -56.25
N LYS A 3 30.43 -21.21 -55.05
CA LYS A 3 29.58 -21.56 -53.90
C LYS A 3 29.18 -20.28 -53.17
N VAL A 4 27.87 -19.97 -53.23
CA VAL A 4 27.26 -18.94 -52.40
C VAL A 4 27.11 -19.51 -50.97
N ARG A 5 27.79 -18.89 -49.98
CA ARG A 5 27.56 -19.15 -48.54
C ARG A 5 26.50 -18.19 -48.04
N ILE A 6 25.30 -18.71 -47.75
CA ILE A 6 24.25 -17.99 -47.07
C ILE A 6 24.56 -18.07 -45.58
N GLY A 7 25.01 -16.93 -45.00
CA GLY A 7 25.19 -16.80 -43.57
C GLY A 7 23.83 -16.58 -42.89
N PHE A 8 23.36 -17.56 -42.15
CA PHE A 8 22.21 -17.41 -41.24
C PHE A 8 22.68 -16.68 -39.98
N THR A 9 22.38 -15.39 -39.87
CA THR A 9 22.55 -14.64 -38.63
C THR A 9 21.35 -14.97 -37.71
N PHE A 10 21.60 -15.80 -36.70
CA PHE A 10 20.64 -16.05 -35.63
C PHE A 10 20.58 -14.79 -34.77
N MET A 11 19.54 -13.98 -34.98
CA MET A 11 19.15 -12.93 -34.02
C MET A 11 18.52 -13.62 -32.81
N LEU A 12 19.31 -13.80 -31.76
CA LEU A 12 18.76 -14.14 -30.43
C LEU A 12 17.92 -12.96 -29.94
N ALA A 13 16.63 -13.04 -30.15
CA ALA A 13 15.67 -12.18 -29.43
C ALA A 13 15.70 -12.59 -27.96
N PHE A 14 16.42 -11.85 -27.13
CA PHE A 14 16.28 -11.90 -25.69
C PHE A 14 14.87 -11.38 -25.36
N SER A 15 13.92 -12.28 -25.29
CA SER A 15 12.63 -12.05 -24.66
C SER A 15 12.90 -11.85 -23.16
N LEU A 16 13.03 -10.60 -22.72
CA LEU A 16 12.92 -10.24 -21.33
C LEU A 16 11.44 -10.46 -20.93
N ALA A 17 11.11 -11.70 -20.59
CA ALA A 17 9.90 -11.98 -19.85
C ALA A 17 10.10 -11.35 -18.47
N ALA A 18 9.61 -10.12 -18.28
CA ALA A 18 9.42 -9.54 -16.97
C ALA A 18 8.41 -10.45 -16.25
N THR A 19 8.92 -11.41 -15.49
CA THR A 19 8.11 -12.24 -14.61
C THR A 19 7.43 -11.27 -13.64
N ALA A 20 6.11 -11.14 -13.80
CA ALA A 20 5.32 -10.37 -12.88
C ALA A 20 5.50 -10.99 -11.50
N MET A 21 6.14 -10.26 -10.58
CA MET A 21 6.28 -10.70 -9.20
C MET A 21 4.92 -11.00 -8.59
N ALA A 22 4.84 -12.06 -7.78
CA ALA A 22 3.67 -12.35 -6.99
C ALA A 22 3.46 -11.24 -5.93
N ALA A 23 2.23 -11.05 -5.47
CA ALA A 23 1.92 -10.08 -4.43
C ALA A 23 2.76 -10.31 -3.16
N ASP A 24 2.98 -11.58 -2.80
CA ASP A 24 3.82 -12.00 -1.66
C ASP A 24 5.28 -11.52 -1.76
N ASP A 25 5.80 -11.36 -2.99
CA ASP A 25 7.16 -10.86 -3.17
C ASP A 25 7.23 -9.35 -2.97
N LEU A 26 6.19 -8.60 -3.36
CA LEU A 26 6.10 -7.16 -3.09
C LEU A 26 5.97 -6.88 -1.58
N GLU A 27 5.20 -7.70 -0.84
CA GLU A 27 5.10 -7.60 0.61
C GLU A 27 6.47 -7.83 1.28
N LYS A 28 7.24 -8.82 0.86
CA LYS A 28 8.61 -9.05 1.37
C LYS A 28 9.55 -7.87 1.11
N LEU A 29 9.45 -7.23 -0.07
CA LEU A 29 10.25 -6.03 -0.36
C LEU A 29 9.85 -4.87 0.55
N ARG A 30 8.55 -4.67 0.79
CA ARG A 30 8.03 -3.70 1.75
C ARG A 30 8.55 -3.98 3.16
N ASP A 31 8.47 -5.22 3.61
CA ASP A 31 8.84 -5.63 4.97
C ASP A 31 10.33 -5.38 5.26
N ARG A 32 11.16 -5.53 4.23
CA ARG A 32 12.60 -5.24 4.26
C ARG A 32 12.95 -3.79 3.89
N GLN A 33 11.95 -2.97 3.61
CA GLN A 33 12.10 -1.58 3.18
C GLN A 33 12.97 -1.43 1.92
N ASP A 34 12.91 -2.38 0.99
CA ASP A 34 13.61 -2.30 -0.29
C ASP A 34 12.87 -1.38 -1.25
N ARG A 35 12.99 -0.09 -0.99
CA ARG A 35 12.33 0.97 -1.76
C ARG A 35 12.72 0.94 -3.24
N ALA A 36 14.01 0.75 -3.55
CA ALA A 36 14.47 0.80 -4.94
C ALA A 36 13.85 -0.33 -5.78
N ALA A 37 13.76 -1.54 -5.21
CA ALA A 37 13.10 -2.65 -5.86
C ALA A 37 11.60 -2.39 -6.02
N LEU A 38 10.91 -1.87 -5.00
CA LEU A 38 9.48 -1.52 -5.09
C LEU A 38 9.18 -0.49 -6.17
N GLU A 39 9.95 0.61 -6.24
CA GLU A 39 9.80 1.65 -7.27
C GLU A 39 10.05 1.09 -8.69
N SER A 40 11.08 0.22 -8.84
CA SER A 40 11.38 -0.45 -10.11
C SER A 40 10.22 -1.35 -10.55
N HIS A 41 9.67 -2.16 -9.63
CA HIS A 41 8.54 -3.03 -9.93
C HIS A 41 7.26 -2.25 -10.24
N ALA A 42 6.96 -1.19 -9.49
CA ALA A 42 5.81 -0.34 -9.74
C ALA A 42 5.88 0.27 -11.16
N THR A 43 7.04 0.82 -11.53
CA THR A 43 7.27 1.38 -12.86
C THR A 43 7.13 0.32 -13.97
N ALA A 44 7.67 -0.88 -13.75
CA ALA A 44 7.58 -1.98 -14.72
C ALA A 44 6.12 -2.47 -14.90
N LEU A 45 5.36 -2.59 -13.82
CA LEU A 45 3.94 -2.97 -13.85
C LEU A 45 3.08 -1.90 -14.53
N HIS A 46 3.34 -0.62 -14.25
CA HIS A 46 2.71 0.50 -14.95
C HIS A 46 2.96 0.43 -16.45
N GLY A 47 4.22 0.32 -16.89
CA GLY A 47 4.55 0.21 -18.31
C GLY A 47 4.03 -1.06 -18.98
N ALA A 48 3.78 -2.14 -18.23
CA ALA A 48 3.07 -3.32 -18.73
C ALA A 48 1.57 -3.05 -18.91
N ALA A 49 0.94 -2.35 -17.96
CA ALA A 49 -0.47 -1.96 -18.06
C ALA A 49 -0.73 -1.00 -19.22
N GLU A 50 0.20 -0.09 -19.52
CA GLU A 50 0.10 0.78 -20.72
C GLU A 50 0.06 0.00 -22.05
N LYS A 51 0.70 -1.16 -22.11
CA LYS A 51 0.67 -2.04 -23.30
C LYS A 51 -0.63 -2.83 -23.42
N THR A 52 -1.37 -2.97 -22.31
CA THR A 52 -2.67 -3.66 -22.23
C THR A 52 -3.72 -2.75 -21.58
N PRO A 53 -4.04 -1.59 -22.17
CA PRO A 53 -4.78 -0.52 -21.50
C PRO A 53 -6.20 -0.89 -21.07
N ASN A 54 -6.77 -1.96 -21.62
CA ASN A 54 -8.09 -2.47 -21.27
C ASN A 54 -8.08 -3.56 -20.17
N ASP A 55 -6.89 -3.89 -19.63
CA ASP A 55 -6.75 -4.84 -18.52
C ASP A 55 -6.83 -4.10 -17.17
N ALA A 56 -8.01 -4.11 -16.57
CA ALA A 56 -8.24 -3.52 -15.24
C ALA A 56 -7.30 -4.10 -14.17
N ASN A 57 -7.00 -5.40 -14.25
CA ASN A 57 -6.13 -6.05 -13.26
C ASN A 57 -4.67 -5.63 -13.44
N GLY A 58 -4.23 -5.36 -14.65
CA GLY A 58 -2.90 -4.79 -14.93
C GLY A 58 -2.70 -3.45 -14.21
N TRP A 59 -3.64 -2.52 -14.36
CA TRP A 59 -3.62 -1.24 -13.68
C TRP A 59 -3.71 -1.37 -12.15
N TYR A 60 -4.58 -2.25 -11.65
CA TYR A 60 -4.68 -2.54 -10.22
C TYR A 60 -3.35 -3.04 -9.63
N ARG A 61 -2.65 -3.95 -10.31
CA ARG A 61 -1.36 -4.47 -9.83
C ARG A 61 -0.29 -3.38 -9.77
N ALA A 62 -0.25 -2.48 -10.75
CA ALA A 62 0.62 -1.33 -10.74
C ALA A 62 0.30 -0.41 -9.54
N ALA A 63 -0.98 -0.12 -9.29
CA ALA A 63 -1.43 0.67 -8.16
C ALA A 63 -1.03 0.06 -6.81
N VAL A 64 -1.15 -1.27 -6.64
CA VAL A 64 -0.69 -1.97 -5.42
C VAL A 64 0.82 -1.83 -5.24
N ALA A 65 1.61 -1.99 -6.29
CA ALA A 65 3.07 -1.85 -6.19
C ALA A 65 3.47 -0.41 -5.82
N TYR A 66 2.79 0.60 -6.39
CA TYR A 66 2.99 2.00 -6.02
C TYR A 66 2.59 2.28 -4.58
N SER A 67 1.53 1.66 -4.04
CA SER A 67 1.16 1.87 -2.63
C SER A 67 2.25 1.35 -1.68
N TYR A 68 2.83 0.19 -1.94
CA TYR A 68 3.96 -0.29 -1.13
C TYR A 68 5.21 0.59 -1.27
N ALA A 69 5.48 1.12 -2.46
CA ALA A 69 6.59 2.07 -2.66
C ALA A 69 6.36 3.39 -1.90
N ALA A 70 5.11 3.90 -1.88
CA ALA A 70 4.73 5.08 -1.12
C ALA A 70 4.81 4.85 0.39
N GLU A 71 4.29 3.70 0.87
CA GLU A 71 4.37 3.29 2.28
C GLU A 71 5.82 3.25 2.77
N VAL A 72 6.72 2.55 2.06
CA VAL A 72 8.13 2.45 2.45
C VAL A 72 8.81 3.82 2.39
N ALA A 73 8.51 4.65 1.39
CA ALA A 73 9.05 6.01 1.32
C ALA A 73 8.65 6.83 2.56
N MET A 74 7.40 6.70 3.05
CA MET A 74 6.96 7.33 4.30
C MET A 74 7.68 6.80 5.53
N GLU A 75 7.88 5.49 5.62
CA GLU A 75 8.58 4.86 6.74
C GLU A 75 10.03 5.35 6.88
N VAL A 76 10.72 5.53 5.74
CA VAL A 76 12.09 6.07 5.68
C VAL A 76 12.14 7.61 5.60
N LYS A 77 10.98 8.28 5.78
CA LYS A 77 10.82 9.75 5.83
C LYS A 77 11.12 10.48 4.51
N ASP A 78 11.07 9.80 3.37
CA ASP A 78 11.11 10.44 2.05
C ASP A 78 9.70 10.86 1.61
N LYS A 79 9.29 12.04 2.04
CA LYS A 79 7.98 12.59 1.73
C LYS A 79 7.74 12.83 0.24
N ASN A 80 8.76 13.23 -0.49
CA ASN A 80 8.66 13.50 -1.93
C ASN A 80 8.45 12.18 -2.72
N GLY A 81 9.23 11.15 -2.37
CA GLY A 81 9.06 9.81 -2.95
C GLY A 81 7.68 9.23 -2.62
N ALA A 82 7.22 9.39 -1.37
CA ALA A 82 5.89 8.95 -0.96
C ALA A 82 4.78 9.62 -1.78
N GLN A 83 4.81 10.95 -1.88
CA GLN A 83 3.82 11.70 -2.66
C GLN A 83 3.83 11.27 -4.13
N LYS A 84 5.01 11.23 -4.76
CA LYS A 84 5.16 10.83 -6.18
C LYS A 84 4.58 9.45 -6.46
N ASN A 85 4.93 8.46 -5.63
CA ASN A 85 4.44 7.09 -5.80
C ASN A 85 2.94 6.99 -5.53
N ALA A 86 2.43 7.66 -4.50
CA ALA A 86 1.01 7.66 -4.17
C ALA A 86 0.15 8.30 -5.27
N GLU A 87 0.58 9.41 -5.85
CA GLU A 87 -0.12 10.06 -6.96
C GLU A 87 -0.13 9.20 -8.24
N ALA A 88 1.00 8.57 -8.58
CA ALA A 88 1.10 7.68 -9.72
C ALA A 88 0.19 6.45 -9.56
N GLY A 89 0.24 5.82 -8.38
CA GLY A 89 -0.61 4.68 -8.06
C GLY A 89 -2.10 5.03 -8.03
N ALA A 90 -2.48 6.21 -7.51
CA ALA A 90 -3.87 6.66 -7.51
C ALA A 90 -4.42 6.81 -8.93
N ALA A 91 -3.63 7.34 -9.86
CA ALA A 91 -4.02 7.42 -11.27
C ALA A 91 -4.24 6.03 -11.89
N ASP A 92 -3.41 5.05 -11.55
CA ASP A 92 -3.57 3.67 -12.02
C ASP A 92 -4.79 2.98 -11.38
N ALA A 93 -5.04 3.20 -10.10
CA ALA A 93 -6.24 2.69 -9.43
C ALA A 93 -7.54 3.26 -10.07
N GLU A 94 -7.54 4.54 -10.45
CA GLU A 94 -8.68 5.15 -11.16
C GLU A 94 -8.92 4.52 -12.54
N LYS A 95 -7.86 4.21 -13.28
CA LYS A 95 -7.99 3.47 -14.56
C LYS A 95 -8.58 2.07 -14.33
N ALA A 96 -8.12 1.36 -13.29
CA ALA A 96 -8.68 0.06 -12.92
C ALA A 96 -10.18 0.14 -12.60
N ILE A 97 -10.60 1.13 -11.81
CA ILE A 97 -12.01 1.37 -11.46
C ILE A 97 -12.84 1.74 -12.69
N ALA A 98 -12.31 2.58 -13.58
CA ALA A 98 -13.01 2.97 -14.81
C ALA A 98 -13.30 1.76 -15.71
N LEU A 99 -12.40 0.77 -15.74
CA LEU A 99 -12.57 -0.46 -16.49
C LEU A 99 -13.44 -1.50 -15.77
N ASN A 100 -13.39 -1.55 -14.44
CA ASN A 100 -14.18 -2.47 -13.63
C ASN A 100 -14.54 -1.84 -12.27
N SER A 101 -15.71 -1.21 -12.21
CA SER A 101 -16.22 -0.57 -10.99
C SER A 101 -16.82 -1.54 -9.95
N LYS A 102 -16.78 -2.85 -10.18
CA LYS A 102 -17.37 -3.86 -9.28
C LYS A 102 -16.35 -4.49 -8.32
N ALA A 103 -15.08 -4.15 -8.41
CA ALA A 103 -14.02 -4.70 -7.58
C ALA A 103 -13.79 -3.80 -6.34
N ALA A 104 -14.25 -4.23 -5.17
CA ALA A 104 -14.10 -3.49 -3.91
C ALA A 104 -12.64 -3.12 -3.60
N ASP A 105 -11.71 -4.02 -3.91
CA ASP A 105 -10.29 -3.82 -3.62
C ASP A 105 -9.64 -2.72 -4.46
N TYR A 106 -10.19 -2.39 -5.63
CA TYR A 106 -9.71 -1.24 -6.42
C TYR A 106 -10.00 0.09 -5.70
N TYR A 107 -11.18 0.21 -5.08
CA TYR A 107 -11.53 1.38 -4.26
C TYR A 107 -10.68 1.44 -2.98
N ARG A 108 -10.41 0.29 -2.35
CA ARG A 108 -9.51 0.23 -1.19
C ARG A 108 -8.12 0.77 -1.55
N VAL A 109 -7.52 0.30 -2.64
CA VAL A 109 -6.19 0.73 -3.08
C VAL A 109 -6.19 2.22 -3.45
N LEU A 110 -7.21 2.71 -4.17
CA LEU A 110 -7.36 4.14 -4.44
C LEU A 110 -7.40 4.95 -3.14
N GLY A 111 -8.22 4.52 -2.17
CA GLY A 111 -8.34 5.22 -0.89
C GLY A 111 -7.06 5.20 -0.08
N THR A 112 -6.32 4.07 -0.07
CA THR A 112 -5.00 3.96 0.56
C THR A 112 -4.03 4.98 -0.06
N LEU A 113 -3.87 4.98 -1.38
CA LEU A 113 -2.97 5.87 -2.10
C LEU A 113 -3.31 7.35 -1.89
N CYS A 114 -4.59 7.71 -1.98
CA CYS A 114 -5.03 9.07 -1.64
C CYS A 114 -4.70 9.44 -0.18
N GLY A 115 -4.81 8.49 0.74
CA GLY A 115 -4.45 8.67 2.15
C GLY A 115 -2.95 8.87 2.37
N GLU A 116 -2.10 8.23 1.58
CA GLU A 116 -0.63 8.33 1.66
C GLU A 116 -0.08 9.68 1.20
N VAL A 117 -0.81 10.42 0.36
CA VAL A 117 -0.45 11.81 0.00
C VAL A 117 -0.57 12.75 1.20
N ILE A 118 -1.54 12.51 2.10
CA ILE A 118 -1.85 13.42 3.22
C ILE A 118 -0.65 13.65 4.15
N PRO A 119 0.03 12.63 4.71
CA PRO A 119 1.17 12.84 5.58
C PRO A 119 2.40 13.39 4.86
N ALA A 120 2.53 13.16 3.54
CA ALA A 120 3.60 13.72 2.74
C ALA A 120 3.42 15.24 2.56
N ASN A 121 2.20 15.70 2.30
CA ASN A 121 1.84 17.11 2.16
C ASN A 121 0.50 17.41 2.87
N PRO A 122 0.48 17.67 4.19
CA PRO A 122 -0.74 17.71 4.98
C PRO A 122 -1.79 18.71 4.52
N ILE A 123 -1.38 19.92 4.11
CA ILE A 123 -2.34 20.97 3.71
C ILE A 123 -2.98 20.63 2.37
N ALA A 124 -2.17 20.46 1.32
CA ALA A 124 -2.67 20.14 0.00
C ALA A 124 -3.28 18.72 -0.04
N GLY A 125 -2.71 17.78 0.71
CA GLY A 125 -3.20 16.40 0.80
C GLY A 125 -4.61 16.33 1.37
N ILE A 126 -4.89 16.98 2.50
CA ILE A 126 -6.24 16.97 3.09
C ILE A 126 -7.25 17.62 2.14
N LEU A 127 -6.91 18.78 1.55
CA LEU A 127 -7.82 19.51 0.67
C LEU A 127 -8.12 18.77 -0.64
N SER A 128 -7.10 18.14 -1.25
CA SER A 128 -7.22 17.53 -2.58
C SER A 128 -7.53 16.03 -2.52
N TYR A 129 -7.01 15.32 -1.52
CA TYR A 129 -7.08 13.87 -1.45
C TYR A 129 -7.90 13.32 -0.28
N GLY A 130 -8.10 14.10 0.80
CA GLY A 130 -8.79 13.61 2.00
C GLY A 130 -10.22 13.15 1.74
N LYS A 131 -11.00 13.93 0.98
CA LYS A 131 -12.37 13.55 0.58
C LYS A 131 -12.35 12.30 -0.30
N ARG A 132 -11.45 12.24 -1.30
CA ARG A 132 -11.33 11.10 -2.22
C ARG A 132 -10.94 9.82 -1.47
N ALA A 133 -9.98 9.92 -0.53
CA ALA A 133 -9.56 8.80 0.30
C ALA A 133 -10.75 8.24 1.08
N LYS A 134 -11.50 9.12 1.76
CA LYS A 134 -12.67 8.72 2.54
C LYS A 134 -13.74 8.06 1.68
N GLU A 135 -14.16 8.70 0.58
CA GLU A 135 -15.21 8.17 -0.30
C GLU A 135 -14.83 6.81 -0.90
N ALA A 136 -13.57 6.63 -1.30
CA ALA A 136 -13.09 5.37 -1.83
C ALA A 136 -13.07 4.27 -0.77
N LEU A 137 -12.62 4.55 0.45
CA LEU A 137 -12.58 3.56 1.54
C LEU A 137 -13.98 3.21 2.04
N ASP A 138 -14.87 4.19 2.19
CA ASP A 138 -16.29 3.96 2.50
C ASP A 138 -16.91 3.04 1.45
N LYS A 139 -16.65 3.30 0.16
CA LYS A 139 -17.14 2.47 -0.94
C LYS A 139 -16.60 1.05 -0.91
N ALA A 140 -15.31 0.88 -0.59
CA ALA A 140 -14.71 -0.45 -0.45
C ALA A 140 -15.39 -1.26 0.68
N ILE A 141 -15.65 -0.63 1.83
CA ILE A 141 -16.35 -1.27 2.96
C ILE A 141 -17.81 -1.56 2.63
N GLU A 142 -18.51 -0.65 1.94
CA GLU A 142 -19.90 -0.87 1.46
C GLU A 142 -19.97 -2.12 0.56
N MET A 143 -19.02 -2.26 -0.36
CA MET A 143 -18.97 -3.37 -1.31
C MET A 143 -18.51 -4.68 -0.68
N ASP A 144 -17.60 -4.65 0.28
CA ASP A 144 -17.14 -5.81 1.04
C ASP A 144 -17.01 -5.50 2.54
N PRO A 145 -18.09 -5.63 3.32
CA PRO A 145 -18.09 -5.36 4.76
C PRO A 145 -17.36 -6.41 5.61
N LYS A 146 -16.77 -7.43 4.96
CA LYS A 146 -15.90 -8.42 5.60
C LYS A 146 -14.42 -8.27 5.23
N SER A 147 -14.06 -7.28 4.46
CA SER A 147 -12.66 -7.02 4.09
C SER A 147 -11.87 -6.46 5.28
N ALA A 148 -11.03 -7.27 5.90
CA ALA A 148 -10.08 -6.81 6.93
C ALA A 148 -9.15 -5.72 6.41
N LYS A 149 -8.69 -5.86 5.16
CA LYS A 149 -7.82 -4.88 4.49
C LYS A 149 -8.52 -3.52 4.29
N ALA A 150 -9.82 -3.50 4.03
CA ALA A 150 -10.57 -2.24 3.89
C ALA A 150 -10.70 -1.51 5.23
N PHE A 151 -11.01 -2.22 6.32
CA PHE A 151 -11.02 -1.63 7.66
C PHE A 151 -9.63 -1.18 8.12
N LEU A 152 -8.57 -1.94 7.79
CA LEU A 152 -7.19 -1.51 8.06
C LEU A 152 -6.90 -0.17 7.36
N ALA A 153 -7.12 -0.09 6.05
CA ALA A 153 -6.87 1.12 5.27
C ALA A 153 -7.72 2.32 5.76
N HIS A 154 -8.98 2.10 6.11
CA HIS A 154 -9.87 3.12 6.66
C HIS A 154 -9.37 3.62 8.02
N GLY A 155 -8.93 2.72 8.90
CA GLY A 155 -8.31 3.06 10.17
C GLY A 155 -7.02 3.89 10.01
N VAL A 156 -6.18 3.57 9.01
CA VAL A 156 -4.99 4.38 8.67
C VAL A 156 -5.40 5.78 8.21
N GLY A 157 -6.44 5.88 7.39
CA GLY A 157 -7.03 7.17 7.01
C GLY A 157 -7.46 8.00 8.23
N TYR A 158 -8.17 7.41 9.18
CA TYR A 158 -8.56 8.08 10.43
C TYR A 158 -7.36 8.48 11.30
N TYR A 159 -6.32 7.67 11.33
CA TYR A 159 -5.12 7.97 12.12
C TYR A 159 -4.44 9.28 11.67
N TYR A 160 -4.40 9.55 10.37
CA TYR A 160 -3.81 10.76 9.81
C TYR A 160 -4.78 11.94 9.74
N LEU A 161 -6.08 11.69 9.67
CA LEU A 161 -7.08 12.75 9.62
C LEU A 161 -7.22 13.39 11.01
N PRO A 162 -7.15 14.74 11.11
CA PRO A 162 -7.36 15.43 12.39
C PRO A 162 -8.76 15.18 12.97
N THR A 163 -8.88 15.25 14.29
CA THR A 163 -10.13 14.98 15.02
C THR A 163 -11.27 15.95 14.65
N ASN A 164 -10.95 17.20 14.36
CA ASN A 164 -11.93 18.20 13.89
C ASN A 164 -12.52 17.91 12.51
N PHE A 165 -11.91 16.98 11.75
CA PHE A 165 -12.45 16.44 10.50
C PHE A 165 -13.02 15.02 10.65
N GLY A 166 -13.27 14.58 11.88
CA GLY A 166 -13.84 13.26 12.19
C GLY A 166 -12.81 12.12 12.25
N GLY A 167 -11.51 12.43 12.18
CA GLY A 167 -10.43 11.46 12.32
C GLY A 167 -9.99 11.25 13.76
N GLY A 168 -8.72 10.87 13.92
CA GLY A 168 -8.06 10.69 15.20
C GLY A 168 -7.89 9.24 15.63
N PRO A 169 -7.05 9.01 16.65
CA PRO A 169 -6.65 7.67 17.04
C PRO A 169 -7.81 6.81 17.58
N ASP A 170 -8.85 7.40 18.19
CA ASP A 170 -10.00 6.64 18.70
C ASP A 170 -10.78 5.92 17.58
N ASN A 171 -11.05 6.61 16.48
CA ASN A 171 -11.73 6.03 15.33
C ASN A 171 -10.82 5.03 14.61
N ALA A 172 -9.53 5.35 14.48
CA ALA A 172 -8.54 4.43 13.92
C ALA A 172 -8.47 3.11 14.71
N ILE A 173 -8.41 3.15 16.04
CA ILE A 173 -8.37 1.96 16.92
C ILE A 173 -9.61 1.08 16.73
N LYS A 174 -10.81 1.67 16.54
CA LYS A 174 -12.03 0.89 16.27
C LYS A 174 -11.89 0.06 15.01
N ASP A 175 -11.39 0.67 13.93
CA ASP A 175 -11.22 0.00 12.65
C ASP A 175 -10.11 -1.04 12.67
N PHE A 176 -8.97 -0.76 13.33
CA PHE A 176 -7.91 -1.75 13.50
C PHE A 176 -8.38 -2.97 14.29
N ARG A 177 -9.18 -2.76 15.35
CA ARG A 177 -9.81 -3.87 16.08
C ARG A 177 -10.81 -4.63 15.24
N ARG A 178 -11.54 -3.95 14.34
CA ARG A 178 -12.44 -4.60 13.40
C ARG A 178 -11.66 -5.43 12.39
N ALA A 179 -10.57 -4.90 11.83
CA ALA A 179 -9.67 -5.64 10.94
C ALA A 179 -9.12 -6.90 11.61
N ILE A 180 -8.64 -6.79 12.86
CA ILE A 180 -8.14 -7.92 13.66
C ILE A 180 -9.26 -8.95 13.93
N ALA A 181 -10.48 -8.52 14.20
CA ALA A 181 -11.60 -9.43 14.42
C ALA A 181 -11.97 -10.23 13.16
N LEU A 182 -11.76 -9.64 11.97
CA LEU A 182 -11.97 -10.30 10.68
C LEU A 182 -10.78 -11.18 10.28
N GLU A 183 -9.56 -10.72 10.54
CA GLU A 183 -8.32 -11.42 10.24
C GLU A 183 -7.34 -11.36 11.44
N PRO A 184 -7.46 -12.29 12.40
CA PRO A 184 -6.68 -12.25 13.66
C PRO A 184 -5.16 -12.38 13.48
N ARG A 185 -4.69 -12.82 12.32
CA ARG A 185 -3.27 -12.98 11.99
C ARG A 185 -2.71 -11.85 11.12
N SER A 186 -3.48 -10.80 10.85
CA SER A 186 -3.02 -9.63 10.10
C SER A 186 -1.94 -8.88 10.88
N ALA A 187 -0.68 -9.05 10.48
CA ALA A 187 0.46 -8.35 11.10
C ALA A 187 0.30 -6.84 11.03
N ASP A 188 -0.12 -6.32 9.88
CA ASP A 188 -0.32 -4.88 9.66
C ASP A 188 -1.44 -4.31 10.54
N ALA A 189 -2.52 -5.04 10.77
CA ALA A 189 -3.59 -4.56 11.65
C ALA A 189 -3.11 -4.46 13.12
N TRP A 190 -2.29 -5.40 13.58
CA TRP A 190 -1.64 -5.33 14.90
C TRP A 190 -0.60 -4.21 14.97
N LEU A 191 0.20 -4.00 13.92
CA LEU A 191 1.16 -2.91 13.82
C LEU A 191 0.46 -1.55 13.99
N TRP A 192 -0.57 -1.28 13.17
CA TRP A 192 -1.28 -0.02 13.19
C TRP A 192 -2.08 0.20 14.47
N LEU A 193 -2.63 -0.87 15.08
CA LEU A 193 -3.20 -0.78 16.42
C LEU A 193 -2.16 -0.33 17.43
N GLY A 194 -0.95 -0.90 17.40
CA GLY A 194 0.16 -0.50 18.27
C GLY A 194 0.55 0.96 18.08
N ILE A 195 0.68 1.43 16.84
CA ILE A 195 1.00 2.83 16.52
C ILE A 195 -0.09 3.78 17.05
N ALA A 196 -1.37 3.44 16.88
CA ALA A 196 -2.48 4.27 17.37
C ALA A 196 -2.55 4.32 18.89
N LEU A 197 -2.34 3.19 19.57
CA LEU A 197 -2.27 3.12 21.03
C LEU A 197 -1.09 3.91 21.60
N LYS A 198 0.07 3.87 20.95
CA LYS A 198 1.23 4.69 21.28
C LYS A 198 0.91 6.19 21.20
N LYS A 199 0.18 6.62 20.17
CA LYS A 199 -0.26 8.01 20.01
C LYS A 199 -1.18 8.46 21.16
N GLN A 200 -1.87 7.52 21.81
CA GLN A 200 -2.69 7.77 23.01
C GLN A 200 -1.93 7.56 24.33
N HIS A 201 -0.60 7.42 24.28
CA HIS A 201 0.24 7.15 25.45
C HIS A 201 -0.10 5.83 26.19
N GLN A 202 -0.79 4.90 25.52
CA GLN A 202 -1.10 3.56 26.06
C GLN A 202 0.06 2.59 25.75
N ASN A 203 1.26 2.91 26.26
CA ASN A 203 2.51 2.28 25.83
C ASN A 203 2.54 0.77 26.08
N ALA A 204 2.04 0.28 27.21
CA ALA A 204 2.01 -1.16 27.50
C ALA A 204 1.16 -1.93 26.48
N GLN A 205 -0.02 -1.41 26.14
CA GLN A 205 -0.90 -2.02 25.12
C GLN A 205 -0.30 -1.90 23.72
N ALA A 206 0.34 -0.76 23.41
CA ALA A 206 1.04 -0.53 22.13
C ALA A 206 2.15 -1.56 21.92
N ARG A 207 2.99 -1.78 22.95
CA ARG A 207 4.05 -2.80 22.87
C ARG A 207 3.49 -4.21 22.69
N ALA A 208 2.41 -4.56 23.39
CA ALA A 208 1.76 -5.86 23.24
C ALA A 208 1.24 -6.07 21.80
N ALA A 209 0.61 -5.04 21.21
CA ALA A 209 0.13 -5.11 19.83
C ALA A 209 1.30 -5.23 18.82
N LEU A 210 2.36 -4.44 18.98
CA LEU A 210 3.55 -4.49 18.14
C LEU A 210 4.27 -5.85 18.24
N ALA A 211 4.39 -6.42 19.44
CA ALA A 211 4.93 -7.75 19.63
C ALA A 211 4.07 -8.82 18.94
N LYS A 212 2.73 -8.63 18.95
CA LYS A 212 1.81 -9.52 18.23
C LYS A 212 1.97 -9.42 16.72
N SER A 213 2.17 -8.22 16.18
CA SER A 213 2.52 -8.00 14.78
C SER A 213 3.77 -8.79 14.39
N LEU A 214 4.87 -8.65 15.14
CA LEU A 214 6.13 -9.38 14.90
C LEU A 214 6.01 -10.91 15.06
N GLN A 215 5.05 -11.38 15.83
CA GLN A 215 4.77 -12.83 15.90
C GLN A 215 4.23 -13.37 14.56
N PHE A 216 3.48 -12.56 13.81
CA PHE A 216 2.89 -12.94 12.53
C PHE A 216 3.79 -12.60 11.34
N ASP A 217 4.55 -11.50 11.45
CA ASP A 217 5.54 -11.07 10.47
C ASP A 217 6.84 -10.65 11.18
N PRO A 218 7.76 -11.59 11.41
CA PRO A 218 9.02 -11.30 12.09
C PRO A 218 10.02 -10.52 11.23
N GLU A 219 9.81 -10.40 9.93
CA GLU A 219 10.73 -9.69 9.02
C GLU A 219 10.39 -8.21 8.85
N ARG A 220 9.22 -7.76 9.31
CA ARG A 220 8.74 -6.38 9.16
C ARG A 220 9.63 -5.39 9.94
N LEU A 221 10.56 -4.75 9.26
CA LEU A 221 11.53 -3.83 9.86
C LEU A 221 10.85 -2.64 10.55
N TRP A 222 9.81 -2.09 9.92
CA TRP A 222 9.10 -0.96 10.51
C TRP A 222 8.42 -1.29 11.83
N THR A 223 7.88 -2.50 11.98
CA THR A 223 7.30 -2.94 13.26
C THR A 223 8.33 -3.00 14.37
N ARG A 224 9.54 -3.49 14.08
CA ARG A 224 10.66 -3.49 15.03
C ARG A 224 11.02 -2.07 15.44
N ASP A 225 11.19 -1.17 14.49
CA ASP A 225 11.47 0.25 14.74
C ASP A 225 10.39 0.90 15.61
N GLN A 226 9.11 0.61 15.37
CA GLN A 226 8.02 1.11 16.18
C GLN A 226 8.04 0.55 17.61
N LEU A 227 8.35 -0.73 17.79
CA LEU A 227 8.46 -1.37 19.10
C LEU A 227 9.62 -0.76 19.90
N ASP A 228 10.79 -0.58 19.29
CA ASP A 228 11.98 -0.02 19.92
C ASP A 228 11.76 1.43 20.37
N LYS A 229 11.00 2.21 19.57
CA LYS A 229 10.63 3.60 19.87
C LYS A 229 9.43 3.74 20.80
N THR A 230 8.85 2.63 21.28
CA THR A 230 7.72 2.67 22.22
C THR A 230 8.24 2.43 23.64
N PRO A 231 8.12 3.41 24.56
CA PRO A 231 8.55 3.25 25.95
C PRO A 231 7.91 2.02 26.61
N PRO A 232 8.59 1.37 27.56
CA PRO A 232 8.05 0.20 28.25
C PRO A 232 6.82 0.53 29.12
N GLN A 233 6.75 1.73 29.65
CA GLN A 233 5.59 2.27 30.41
C GLN A 233 5.49 3.78 30.21
#